data_117ca7ea8530e4da5af0bd5918550047
#
_entry.id   117ca7ea8530e4da5af0bd5918550047
#
_cell.length_a   1.000
_cell.length_b   1.000
_cell.length_c   1.000
_cell.angle_alpha   90.00
_cell.angle_beta   90.00
_cell.angle_gamma   90.00
#
_symmetry.space_group_name_H-M   'P 1'
#
loop_
_entity.id
_entity.type
_entity.pdbx_description
1 polymer ?
#
loop_
_entity_poly.entity_id
_entity_poly.type
_entity_poly.pdbx_seq_one_letter_code
_entity_poly.pdbx_strand_id
1 'polypeptide(L)'
;MLDRALNGLRMSPVPDDVRQLFYKVKKAQGTDIARTFCGLNDVRNIAPSIKYAKEAGMISQCSLCITHSPVHTVEYYTKMAFELIELGADEICIKDMAGIGRPYTLGRIVANIKEKYPEIPIQYHSHAGPGFNVASIMEVCNAGCDYIDVGMEPLSWGTGHADLLTVQAMLKDAGYKVPEINMEAYMKVRALVQEFMDDFLGLYISPKNRLMNSLLIGPGLPGGMMGSLMSDLEKNLETINKSNIKNNKPLMSQDQLLIKLFDEVAYVWPRVGYPPLVTPFSQYVKNLALMNVMQMEKGKARWSMIADDIWDMILGKAGRLPGPLAPEIIEKAKAEGRKFFEGNPQDNYPDALDKYRKLMNEKQWETGEDDEELFELSLIHI
;
A
#
# COMPACT_ATOMS: atom_id res chain seq x y z
N MET A 1 -3.17 -5.90 -13.57
CA MET A 1 -2.99 -4.49 -13.15
C MET A 1 -3.13 -4.36 -11.65
N LEU A 2 -2.65 -3.26 -11.03
CA LEU A 2 -2.88 -2.96 -9.62
C LEU A 2 -3.82 -1.76 -9.49
N ASP A 3 -4.90 -1.93 -8.70
CA ASP A 3 -5.93 -0.92 -8.44
C ASP A 3 -6.03 -0.62 -6.94
N ARG A 4 -6.13 0.66 -6.58
CA ARG A 4 -6.28 1.11 -5.18
C ARG A 4 -7.75 1.30 -4.78
N ALA A 5 -8.65 0.49 -5.29
CA ALA A 5 -10.10 0.58 -5.02
C ALA A 5 -10.62 2.02 -5.20
N LEU A 6 -11.15 2.66 -4.17
CA LEU A 6 -11.68 4.03 -4.21
C LEU A 6 -10.74 5.04 -4.91
N ASN A 7 -9.44 4.82 -4.84
CA ASN A 7 -8.43 5.74 -5.39
C ASN A 7 -8.00 5.39 -6.83
N GLY A 8 -8.42 4.24 -7.38
CA GLY A 8 -7.98 3.80 -8.70
C GLY A 8 -6.46 3.77 -8.82
N LEU A 9 -5.90 4.53 -9.75
CA LEU A 9 -4.44 4.69 -9.92
C LEU A 9 -3.84 5.81 -9.06
N ARG A 10 -4.68 6.65 -8.43
CA ARG A 10 -4.24 7.86 -7.76
C ARG A 10 -3.94 7.65 -6.27
N MET A 11 -3.47 8.71 -5.64
CA MET A 11 -3.28 8.79 -4.19
C MET A 11 -4.54 9.31 -3.47
N SER A 12 -5.45 9.96 -4.20
CA SER A 12 -6.75 10.48 -3.76
C SER A 12 -7.89 9.70 -4.43
N PRO A 13 -9.08 9.69 -3.83
CA PRO A 13 -10.26 9.07 -4.42
C PRO A 13 -10.61 9.62 -5.81
N VAL A 14 -11.25 8.78 -6.62
CA VAL A 14 -11.69 9.12 -7.98
C VAL A 14 -13.18 8.85 -8.14
N PRO A 15 -13.87 9.54 -9.10
CA PRO A 15 -15.27 9.26 -9.47
C PRO A 15 -15.50 7.81 -9.86
N ASP A 16 -16.69 7.30 -9.59
CA ASP A 16 -17.02 5.88 -9.80
C ASP A 16 -17.01 5.48 -11.28
N ASP A 17 -17.56 6.32 -12.14
CA ASP A 17 -17.57 6.14 -13.60
C ASP A 17 -16.14 6.11 -14.19
N VAL A 18 -15.21 6.90 -13.65
CA VAL A 18 -13.79 6.87 -14.03
C VAL A 18 -13.13 5.54 -13.60
N ARG A 19 -13.49 5.00 -12.43
CA ARG A 19 -13.03 3.67 -12.01
C ARG A 19 -13.54 2.58 -12.96
N GLN A 20 -14.81 2.62 -13.32
CA GLN A 20 -15.38 1.65 -14.26
C GLN A 20 -14.68 1.72 -15.62
N LEU A 21 -14.47 2.94 -16.14
CA LEU A 21 -13.74 3.15 -17.40
C LEU A 21 -12.32 2.61 -17.34
N PHE A 22 -11.63 2.77 -16.22
CA PHE A 22 -10.28 2.22 -16.00
C PHE A 22 -10.21 0.71 -16.27
N TYR A 23 -11.15 -0.08 -15.76
CA TYR A 23 -11.18 -1.53 -15.98
C TYR A 23 -11.41 -1.87 -17.45
N LYS A 24 -12.34 -1.17 -18.10
CA LYS A 24 -12.63 -1.36 -19.53
C LYS A 24 -11.40 -1.10 -20.40
N VAL A 25 -10.74 0.04 -20.19
CA VAL A 25 -9.54 0.44 -20.94
C VAL A 25 -8.39 -0.55 -20.69
N LYS A 26 -8.14 -0.93 -19.43
CA LYS A 26 -7.06 -1.88 -19.12
C LYS A 26 -7.31 -3.27 -19.69
N LYS A 27 -8.55 -3.73 -19.76
CA LYS A 27 -8.88 -4.99 -20.45
C LYS A 27 -8.61 -4.90 -21.95
N ALA A 28 -9.01 -3.81 -22.60
CA ALA A 28 -8.71 -3.58 -24.01
C ALA A 28 -7.21 -3.55 -24.31
N GLN A 29 -6.39 -3.05 -23.36
CA GLN A 29 -4.92 -3.05 -23.41
C GLN A 29 -4.27 -4.40 -23.08
N GLY A 30 -5.05 -5.47 -22.87
CA GLY A 30 -4.55 -6.84 -22.65
C GLY A 30 -4.35 -7.24 -21.19
N THR A 31 -4.93 -6.52 -20.23
CA THR A 31 -4.87 -6.92 -18.82
C THR A 31 -5.89 -8.02 -18.52
N ASP A 32 -5.47 -9.12 -17.92
CA ASP A 32 -6.35 -10.25 -17.57
C ASP A 32 -6.71 -10.32 -16.09
N ILE A 33 -5.83 -9.85 -15.20
CA ILE A 33 -6.02 -9.90 -13.75
C ILE A 33 -6.02 -8.49 -13.17
N ALA A 34 -7.10 -8.15 -12.46
CA ALA A 34 -7.20 -6.93 -11.68
C ALA A 34 -6.90 -7.23 -10.20
N ARG A 35 -5.71 -6.87 -9.72
CA ARG A 35 -5.35 -6.94 -8.30
C ARG A 35 -5.79 -5.66 -7.62
N THR A 36 -6.85 -5.75 -6.83
CA THR A 36 -7.44 -4.62 -6.11
C THR A 36 -7.09 -4.65 -4.63
N PHE A 37 -6.75 -3.49 -4.05
CA PHE A 37 -6.61 -3.34 -2.61
C PHE A 37 -7.25 -2.04 -2.12
N CYS A 38 -7.77 -2.06 -0.90
CA CYS A 38 -8.12 -0.84 -0.17
C CYS A 38 -7.09 -0.58 0.92
N GLY A 39 -6.50 0.61 0.93
CA GLY A 39 -5.49 0.96 1.93
C GLY A 39 -6.01 0.99 3.37
N LEU A 40 -7.33 1.00 3.61
CA LEU A 40 -7.95 0.85 4.92
C LEU A 40 -8.51 -0.56 5.17
N ASN A 41 -8.39 -1.49 4.21
CA ASN A 41 -9.05 -2.79 4.24
C ASN A 41 -10.59 -2.68 4.36
N ASP A 42 -11.17 -1.59 3.90
CA ASP A 42 -12.62 -1.41 3.86
C ASP A 42 -13.19 -2.12 2.63
N VAL A 43 -13.91 -3.21 2.85
CA VAL A 43 -14.51 -4.04 1.81
C VAL A 43 -15.49 -3.23 0.94
N ARG A 44 -16.16 -2.20 1.48
CA ARG A 44 -17.07 -1.32 0.72
C ARG A 44 -16.36 -0.59 -0.42
N ASN A 45 -15.07 -0.26 -0.25
CA ASN A 45 -14.27 0.36 -1.29
C ASN A 45 -13.83 -0.64 -2.37
N ILE A 46 -13.69 -1.94 -2.02
CA ILE A 46 -13.28 -2.99 -2.95
C ILE A 46 -14.47 -3.54 -3.76
N ALA A 47 -15.65 -3.61 -3.16
CA ALA A 47 -16.84 -4.21 -3.77
C ALA A 47 -17.15 -3.68 -5.19
N PRO A 48 -17.13 -2.36 -5.48
CA PRO A 48 -17.31 -1.88 -6.85
C PRO A 48 -16.24 -2.37 -7.82
N SER A 49 -14.98 -2.48 -7.37
CA SER A 49 -13.87 -2.98 -8.19
C SER A 49 -14.04 -4.45 -8.59
N ILE A 50 -14.60 -5.30 -7.71
CA ILE A 50 -14.96 -6.68 -8.06
C ILE A 50 -15.96 -6.69 -9.22
N LYS A 51 -17.02 -5.89 -9.12
CA LYS A 51 -18.02 -5.74 -10.15
C LYS A 51 -17.41 -5.31 -11.48
N TYR A 52 -16.60 -4.25 -11.48
CA TYR A 52 -16.00 -3.70 -12.71
C TYR A 52 -15.00 -4.66 -13.35
N ALA A 53 -14.22 -5.40 -12.56
CA ALA A 53 -13.33 -6.43 -13.09
C ALA A 53 -14.13 -7.51 -13.84
N LYS A 54 -15.22 -7.99 -13.25
CA LYS A 54 -16.08 -9.01 -13.88
C LYS A 54 -16.81 -8.49 -15.11
N GLU A 55 -17.36 -7.29 -15.08
CA GLU A 55 -18.00 -6.65 -16.24
C GLU A 55 -17.01 -6.46 -17.40
N ALA A 56 -15.75 -6.16 -17.11
CA ALA A 56 -14.69 -6.06 -18.11
C ALA A 56 -14.13 -7.43 -18.57
N GLY A 57 -14.56 -8.55 -17.99
CA GLY A 57 -14.05 -9.89 -18.31
C GLY A 57 -12.63 -10.14 -17.77
N MET A 58 -12.30 -9.58 -16.62
CA MET A 58 -11.04 -9.77 -15.91
C MET A 58 -11.24 -10.67 -14.68
N ILE A 59 -10.17 -11.35 -14.27
CA ILE A 59 -10.11 -12.03 -12.97
C ILE A 59 -10.01 -10.97 -11.87
N SER A 60 -10.93 -11.03 -10.90
CA SER A 60 -10.93 -10.15 -9.73
C SER A 60 -10.08 -10.76 -8.61
N GLN A 61 -8.86 -10.28 -8.43
CA GLN A 61 -7.97 -10.67 -7.33
C GLN A 61 -8.00 -9.59 -6.25
N CYS A 62 -8.57 -9.92 -5.07
CA CYS A 62 -8.72 -8.97 -3.96
C CYS A 62 -7.61 -9.15 -2.92
N SER A 63 -7.03 -8.03 -2.48
CA SER A 63 -5.89 -8.04 -1.58
C SER A 63 -6.27 -7.71 -0.14
N LEU A 64 -5.71 -8.47 0.79
CA LEU A 64 -5.68 -8.16 2.22
C LEU A 64 -4.38 -7.39 2.50
N CYS A 65 -4.47 -6.11 2.83
CA CYS A 65 -3.30 -5.30 3.17
C CYS A 65 -2.80 -5.68 4.56
N ILE A 66 -1.69 -6.40 4.61
CA ILE A 66 -1.14 -6.95 5.85
C ILE A 66 -0.42 -5.86 6.64
N THR A 67 -0.76 -5.80 7.92
CA THR A 67 0.00 -5.08 8.94
C THR A 67 -0.09 -5.85 10.26
N HIS A 68 0.69 -5.45 11.26
CA HIS A 68 0.73 -6.13 12.55
C HIS A 68 0.33 -5.18 13.67
N SER A 69 -0.82 -5.43 14.31
CA SER A 69 -1.33 -4.64 15.43
C SER A 69 -2.33 -5.47 16.25
N PRO A 70 -2.77 -5.01 17.43
CA PRO A 70 -3.82 -5.68 18.20
C PRO A 70 -5.16 -5.83 17.45
N VAL A 71 -5.41 -5.02 16.43
CA VAL A 71 -6.65 -5.06 15.62
C VAL A 71 -6.51 -6.05 14.45
N HIS A 72 -5.33 -6.10 13.83
CA HIS A 72 -5.06 -6.90 12.63
C HIS A 72 -4.71 -8.34 12.99
N THR A 73 -5.72 -9.08 13.46
CA THR A 73 -5.61 -10.49 13.89
C THR A 73 -5.85 -11.47 12.74
N VAL A 74 -5.64 -12.76 12.99
CA VAL A 74 -6.00 -13.84 12.06
C VAL A 74 -7.49 -13.76 11.73
N GLU A 75 -8.33 -13.58 12.73
CA GLU A 75 -9.80 -13.51 12.59
C GLU A 75 -10.24 -12.31 11.75
N TYR A 76 -9.60 -11.15 11.96
CA TYR A 76 -9.86 -9.94 11.18
C TYR A 76 -9.63 -10.20 9.68
N TYR A 77 -8.47 -10.74 9.31
CA TYR A 77 -8.14 -11.03 7.91
C TYR A 77 -8.96 -12.16 7.33
N THR A 78 -9.21 -13.22 8.10
CA THR A 78 -10.05 -14.35 7.67
C THR A 78 -11.47 -13.88 7.35
N LYS A 79 -12.06 -13.06 8.23
CA LYS A 79 -13.38 -12.47 8.01
C LYS A 79 -13.41 -11.61 6.75
N MET A 80 -12.43 -10.72 6.57
CA MET A 80 -12.34 -9.87 5.38
C MET A 80 -12.23 -10.72 4.10
N ALA A 81 -11.40 -11.78 4.10
CA ALA A 81 -11.29 -12.68 2.95
C ALA A 81 -12.63 -13.33 2.61
N PHE A 82 -13.37 -13.82 3.60
CA PHE A 82 -14.68 -14.41 3.39
C PHE A 82 -15.68 -13.43 2.78
N GLU A 83 -15.74 -12.19 3.31
CA GLU A 83 -16.60 -11.14 2.75
C GLU A 83 -16.25 -10.84 1.29
N LEU A 84 -14.97 -10.77 0.94
CA LEU A 84 -14.53 -10.53 -0.45
C LEU A 84 -14.90 -11.69 -1.38
N ILE A 85 -14.74 -12.95 -0.94
CA ILE A 85 -15.12 -14.13 -1.71
C ILE A 85 -16.65 -14.17 -1.92
N GLU A 86 -17.41 -13.89 -0.88
CA GLU A 86 -18.88 -13.85 -0.94
C GLU A 86 -19.38 -12.72 -1.86
N LEU A 87 -18.65 -11.63 -2.01
CA LEU A 87 -18.90 -10.58 -2.99
C LEU A 87 -18.48 -10.94 -4.41
N GLY A 88 -17.80 -12.07 -4.60
CA GLY A 88 -17.44 -12.63 -5.89
C GLY A 88 -16.00 -12.39 -6.31
N ALA A 89 -15.07 -12.16 -5.40
CA ALA A 89 -13.64 -12.21 -5.72
C ALA A 89 -13.28 -13.60 -6.26
N ASP A 90 -12.51 -13.65 -7.33
CA ASP A 90 -12.06 -14.89 -7.94
C ASP A 90 -10.80 -15.43 -7.27
N GLU A 91 -9.97 -14.54 -6.70
CA GLU A 91 -8.71 -14.87 -6.03
C GLU A 91 -8.46 -13.93 -4.84
N ILE A 92 -7.71 -14.42 -3.86
CA ILE A 92 -7.26 -13.61 -2.71
C ILE A 92 -5.74 -13.41 -2.76
N CYS A 93 -5.29 -12.17 -2.56
CA CYS A 93 -3.88 -11.85 -2.40
C CYS A 93 -3.57 -11.45 -0.95
N ILE A 94 -2.70 -12.20 -0.29
CA ILE A 94 -2.10 -11.81 0.99
C ILE A 94 -1.00 -10.79 0.67
N LYS A 95 -1.29 -9.50 0.87
CA LYS A 95 -0.43 -8.40 0.42
C LYS A 95 0.35 -7.77 1.57
N ASP A 96 1.59 -8.22 1.74
CA ASP A 96 2.53 -7.75 2.77
C ASP A 96 3.58 -6.80 2.19
N MET A 97 3.16 -5.54 1.90
CA MET A 97 4.05 -4.54 1.28
C MET A 97 5.16 -4.03 2.20
N ALA A 98 5.07 -4.21 3.49
CA ALA A 98 6.13 -3.86 4.43
C ALA A 98 7.02 -5.05 4.78
N GLY A 99 6.61 -6.27 4.43
CA GLY A 99 7.31 -7.50 4.80
C GLY A 99 7.28 -7.80 6.29
N ILE A 100 6.28 -7.27 7.01
CA ILE A 100 6.17 -7.36 8.48
C ILE A 100 5.16 -8.41 8.95
N GLY A 101 4.46 -9.05 8.05
CA GLY A 101 3.57 -10.15 8.37
C GLY A 101 4.33 -11.24 9.12
N ARG A 102 3.79 -11.67 10.27
CA ARG A 102 4.41 -12.73 11.07
C ARG A 102 4.16 -14.07 10.40
N PRO A 103 5.19 -14.89 10.12
CA PRO A 103 5.07 -16.12 9.35
C PRO A 103 3.92 -17.02 9.81
N TYR A 104 3.89 -17.35 11.09
CA TYR A 104 2.82 -18.17 11.68
C TYR A 104 1.42 -17.57 11.50
N THR A 105 1.26 -16.24 11.69
CA THR A 105 -0.01 -15.54 11.50
C THR A 105 -0.49 -15.64 10.05
N LEU A 106 0.41 -15.44 9.10
CA LEU A 106 0.10 -15.53 7.66
C LEU A 106 -0.31 -16.94 7.26
N GLY A 107 0.41 -17.97 7.72
CA GLY A 107 0.04 -19.37 7.52
C GLY A 107 -1.36 -19.69 8.06
N ARG A 108 -1.71 -19.19 9.26
CA ARG A 108 -3.05 -19.36 9.84
C ARG A 108 -4.15 -18.68 9.03
N ILE A 109 -3.90 -17.48 8.49
CA ILE A 109 -4.87 -16.81 7.61
C ILE A 109 -5.14 -17.66 6.37
N VAL A 110 -4.07 -18.12 5.69
CA VAL A 110 -4.20 -18.98 4.49
C VAL A 110 -4.93 -20.27 4.82
N ALA A 111 -4.55 -20.96 5.92
CA ALA A 111 -5.20 -22.20 6.34
C ALA A 111 -6.70 -22.03 6.57
N ASN A 112 -7.11 -20.96 7.27
CA ASN A 112 -8.53 -20.69 7.53
C ASN A 112 -9.32 -20.41 6.24
N ILE A 113 -8.70 -19.71 5.27
CA ILE A 113 -9.34 -19.45 3.97
C ILE A 113 -9.50 -20.78 3.21
N LYS A 114 -8.45 -21.58 3.13
CA LYS A 114 -8.45 -22.88 2.42
C LYS A 114 -9.36 -23.91 3.07
N GLU A 115 -9.55 -23.87 4.38
CA GLU A 115 -10.50 -24.74 5.08
C GLU A 115 -11.95 -24.52 4.62
N LYS A 116 -12.36 -23.23 4.44
CA LYS A 116 -13.73 -22.88 4.02
C LYS A 116 -13.90 -22.85 2.50
N TYR A 117 -12.87 -22.40 1.78
CA TYR A 117 -12.87 -22.21 0.32
C TYR A 117 -11.63 -22.84 -0.31
N PRO A 118 -11.54 -24.18 -0.37
CA PRO A 118 -10.34 -24.90 -0.84
C PRO A 118 -9.96 -24.59 -2.29
N GLU A 119 -10.94 -24.25 -3.12
CA GLU A 119 -10.76 -23.97 -4.56
C GLU A 119 -10.32 -22.54 -4.85
N ILE A 120 -10.47 -21.59 -3.92
CA ILE A 120 -10.08 -20.19 -4.17
C ILE A 120 -8.56 -20.09 -4.22
N PRO A 121 -7.98 -19.62 -5.35
CA PRO A 121 -6.55 -19.37 -5.44
C PRO A 121 -6.08 -18.30 -4.47
N ILE A 122 -4.98 -18.55 -3.80
CA ILE A 122 -4.35 -17.59 -2.89
C ILE A 122 -2.95 -17.24 -3.41
N GLN A 123 -2.69 -15.94 -3.55
CA GLN A 123 -1.37 -15.41 -3.89
C GLN A 123 -0.75 -14.72 -2.69
N TYR A 124 0.55 -14.94 -2.49
CA TYR A 124 1.32 -14.22 -1.48
C TYR A 124 2.28 -13.23 -2.13
N HIS A 125 2.10 -11.96 -1.79
CA HIS A 125 2.94 -10.82 -2.20
C HIS A 125 3.61 -10.24 -0.98
N SER A 126 4.94 -10.30 -0.90
CA SER A 126 5.67 -9.81 0.27
C SER A 126 7.01 -9.22 -0.10
N HIS A 127 7.35 -8.10 0.54
CA HIS A 127 8.67 -7.49 0.43
C HIS A 127 9.64 -8.09 1.45
N ALA A 128 10.93 -8.11 1.10
CA ALA A 128 11.97 -8.79 1.90
C ALA A 128 12.59 -7.93 3.01
N GLY A 129 12.24 -6.63 3.07
CA GLY A 129 12.91 -5.62 3.90
C GLY A 129 13.26 -6.02 5.32
N PRO A 130 12.30 -6.47 6.17
CA PRO A 130 12.57 -6.84 7.57
C PRO A 130 13.21 -8.22 7.75
N GLY A 131 13.21 -9.08 6.71
CA GLY A 131 13.80 -10.42 6.76
C GLY A 131 12.84 -11.58 7.06
N PHE A 132 11.52 -11.34 7.26
CA PHE A 132 10.54 -12.43 7.49
C PHE A 132 10.13 -13.17 6.21
N ASN A 133 10.34 -12.58 5.08
CA ASN A 133 9.75 -12.96 3.79
C ASN A 133 9.92 -14.47 3.46
N VAL A 134 11.14 -15.02 3.55
CA VAL A 134 11.42 -16.43 3.22
C VAL A 134 10.69 -17.38 4.18
N ALA A 135 10.70 -17.09 5.49
CA ALA A 135 9.96 -17.87 6.47
C ALA A 135 8.45 -17.79 6.24
N SER A 136 7.96 -16.60 5.88
CA SER A 136 6.54 -16.39 5.57
C SER A 136 6.12 -17.16 4.31
N ILE A 137 6.96 -17.23 3.28
CA ILE A 137 6.71 -18.03 2.08
C ILE A 137 6.51 -19.51 2.46
N MET A 138 7.37 -20.07 3.31
CA MET A 138 7.22 -21.46 3.76
C MET A 138 5.91 -21.68 4.50
N GLU A 139 5.56 -20.81 5.44
CA GLU A 139 4.33 -20.95 6.22
C GLU A 139 3.07 -20.85 5.35
N VAL A 140 3.01 -19.90 4.40
CA VAL A 140 1.84 -19.79 3.52
C VAL A 140 1.76 -20.93 2.52
N CYS A 141 2.89 -21.45 2.02
CA CYS A 141 2.92 -22.62 1.15
C CYS A 141 2.45 -23.88 1.90
N ASN A 142 2.93 -24.10 3.13
CA ASN A 142 2.48 -25.20 3.98
C ASN A 142 0.96 -25.14 4.26
N ALA A 143 0.38 -23.95 4.25
CA ALA A 143 -1.04 -23.73 4.44
C ALA A 143 -1.87 -23.81 3.15
N GLY A 144 -1.25 -24.01 1.98
CA GLY A 144 -1.95 -24.19 0.70
C GLY A 144 -2.00 -22.94 -0.20
N CYS A 145 -1.07 -21.99 -0.05
CA CYS A 145 -0.93 -20.86 -0.98
C CYS A 145 -0.53 -21.36 -2.37
N ASP A 146 -1.17 -20.82 -3.42
CA ASP A 146 -1.02 -21.29 -4.81
C ASP A 146 0.06 -20.53 -5.58
N TYR A 147 0.22 -19.25 -5.33
CA TYR A 147 1.14 -18.36 -6.07
C TYR A 147 2.00 -17.53 -5.13
N ILE A 148 3.27 -17.39 -5.47
CA ILE A 148 4.25 -16.56 -4.73
C ILE A 148 4.84 -15.51 -5.67
N ASP A 149 4.75 -14.23 -5.28
CA ASP A 149 5.47 -13.17 -5.96
C ASP A 149 6.95 -13.20 -5.56
N VAL A 150 7.83 -13.20 -6.55
CA VAL A 150 9.28 -13.25 -6.36
C VAL A 150 9.99 -12.13 -7.11
N GLY A 151 11.19 -11.80 -6.69
CA GLY A 151 12.08 -10.90 -7.39
C GLY A 151 13.13 -11.64 -8.21
N MET A 152 13.92 -10.87 -8.93
CA MET A 152 15.04 -11.38 -9.72
C MET A 152 16.23 -10.45 -9.53
N GLU A 153 17.45 -10.99 -9.42
CA GLU A 153 18.65 -10.16 -9.43
C GLU A 153 18.76 -9.32 -10.73
N PRO A 154 19.23 -8.07 -10.61
CA PRO A 154 19.78 -7.40 -9.42
C PRO A 154 18.74 -6.67 -8.55
N LEU A 155 17.44 -6.84 -8.78
CA LEU A 155 16.34 -6.10 -8.12
C LEU A 155 15.65 -6.88 -6.98
N SER A 156 16.10 -8.10 -6.67
CA SER A 156 15.60 -8.88 -5.54
C SER A 156 16.15 -8.38 -4.20
N TRP A 157 15.52 -8.83 -3.10
CA TRP A 157 15.85 -8.54 -1.70
C TRP A 157 15.55 -7.09 -1.25
N GLY A 158 15.81 -6.80 0.00
CA GLY A 158 15.58 -5.49 0.58
C GLY A 158 14.15 -5.00 0.37
N THR A 159 13.99 -3.87 -0.31
CA THR A 159 12.67 -3.31 -0.66
C THR A 159 11.96 -4.07 -1.79
N GLY A 160 12.64 -4.99 -2.46
CA GLY A 160 12.06 -5.93 -3.43
C GLY A 160 11.52 -7.20 -2.76
N HIS A 161 11.32 -8.24 -3.57
CA HIS A 161 10.87 -9.57 -3.11
C HIS A 161 12.07 -10.50 -2.87
N ALA A 162 11.83 -11.67 -2.23
CA ALA A 162 12.83 -12.74 -2.21
C ALA A 162 13.20 -13.17 -3.64
N ASP A 163 14.45 -13.60 -3.81
CA ASP A 163 14.94 -14.00 -5.12
C ASP A 163 14.30 -15.31 -5.60
N LEU A 164 13.96 -15.33 -6.88
CA LEU A 164 13.35 -16.47 -7.57
C LEU A 164 14.14 -17.78 -7.37
N LEU A 165 15.47 -17.74 -7.50
CA LEU A 165 16.30 -18.94 -7.37
C LEU A 165 16.31 -19.48 -5.95
N THR A 166 16.36 -18.59 -4.97
CA THR A 166 16.29 -18.96 -3.55
C THR A 166 14.93 -19.60 -3.22
N VAL A 167 13.84 -18.98 -3.66
CA VAL A 167 12.48 -19.49 -3.39
C VAL A 167 12.26 -20.83 -4.09
N GLN A 168 12.69 -20.97 -5.35
CA GLN A 168 12.60 -22.23 -6.07
C GLN A 168 13.37 -23.36 -5.37
N ALA A 169 14.64 -23.11 -4.98
CA ALA A 169 15.45 -24.10 -4.31
C ALA A 169 14.84 -24.55 -2.98
N MET A 170 14.37 -23.59 -2.18
CA MET A 170 13.72 -23.86 -0.90
C MET A 170 12.44 -24.69 -1.05
N LEU A 171 11.57 -24.35 -2.00
CA LEU A 171 10.32 -25.08 -2.23
C LEU A 171 10.56 -26.47 -2.82
N LYS A 172 11.56 -26.64 -3.68
CA LYS A 172 11.98 -27.98 -4.17
C LYS A 172 12.49 -28.87 -3.04
N ASP A 173 13.33 -28.35 -2.14
CA ASP A 173 13.83 -29.08 -0.97
C ASP A 173 12.68 -29.52 -0.04
N ALA A 174 11.66 -28.67 0.09
CA ALA A 174 10.44 -28.97 0.83
C ALA A 174 9.47 -29.94 0.10
N GLY A 175 9.80 -30.41 -1.09
CA GLY A 175 9.01 -31.40 -1.85
C GLY A 175 7.91 -30.79 -2.73
N TYR A 176 7.85 -29.49 -2.91
CA TYR A 176 6.88 -28.86 -3.79
C TYR A 176 7.25 -29.01 -5.27
N LYS A 177 6.24 -29.18 -6.12
CA LYS A 177 6.40 -29.05 -7.57
C LYS A 177 6.38 -27.57 -7.92
N VAL A 178 7.50 -27.06 -8.40
CA VAL A 178 7.65 -25.68 -8.85
C VAL A 178 8.12 -25.66 -10.30
N PRO A 179 7.76 -24.64 -11.10
CA PRO A 179 8.22 -24.52 -12.48
C PRO A 179 9.75 -24.56 -12.60
N GLU A 180 10.27 -25.21 -13.65
CA GLU A 180 11.68 -25.13 -13.97
C GLU A 180 12.06 -23.77 -14.55
N ILE A 181 13.18 -23.23 -14.11
CA ILE A 181 13.70 -21.95 -14.59
C ILE A 181 14.63 -22.21 -15.77
N ASN A 182 14.36 -21.55 -16.89
CA ASN A 182 15.32 -21.51 -18.00
C ASN A 182 16.50 -20.62 -17.60
N MET A 183 17.60 -21.25 -17.15
CA MET A 183 18.76 -20.54 -16.63
C MET A 183 19.49 -19.71 -17.67
N GLU A 184 19.46 -20.09 -18.96
CA GLU A 184 20.04 -19.29 -20.04
C GLU A 184 19.26 -17.97 -20.18
N ALA A 185 17.92 -18.05 -20.24
CA ALA A 185 17.06 -16.88 -20.31
C ALA A 185 17.19 -16.01 -19.04
N TYR A 186 17.25 -16.65 -17.85
CA TYR A 186 17.46 -15.96 -16.58
C TYR A 186 18.75 -15.13 -16.59
N MET A 187 19.89 -15.74 -16.97
CA MET A 187 21.17 -15.06 -16.98
C MET A 187 21.22 -13.92 -18.01
N LYS A 188 20.56 -14.10 -19.18
CA LYS A 188 20.45 -13.05 -20.19
C LYS A 188 19.64 -11.85 -19.68
N VAL A 189 18.48 -12.10 -19.07
CA VAL A 189 17.67 -11.02 -18.49
C VAL A 189 18.40 -10.32 -17.35
N ARG A 190 19.05 -11.10 -16.46
CA ARG A 190 19.87 -10.54 -15.38
C ARG A 190 20.95 -9.59 -15.88
N ALA A 191 21.66 -9.99 -16.93
CA ALA A 191 22.71 -9.16 -17.54
C ALA A 191 22.15 -7.86 -18.13
N LEU A 192 21.04 -7.94 -18.88
CA LEU A 192 20.37 -6.76 -19.44
C LEU A 192 19.87 -5.80 -18.36
N VAL A 193 19.27 -6.33 -17.29
CA VAL A 193 18.80 -5.50 -16.17
C VAL A 193 19.98 -4.86 -15.44
N GLN A 194 21.10 -5.59 -15.26
CA GLN A 194 22.32 -5.04 -14.65
C GLN A 194 22.90 -3.90 -15.50
N GLU A 195 23.01 -4.08 -16.82
CA GLU A 195 23.44 -3.02 -17.75
C GLU A 195 22.55 -1.78 -17.61
N PHE A 196 21.23 -1.97 -17.61
CA PHE A 196 20.30 -0.86 -17.43
C PHE A 196 20.42 -0.19 -16.04
N MET A 197 20.71 -0.96 -14.99
CA MET A 197 21.03 -0.43 -13.66
C MET A 197 22.29 0.41 -13.67
N ASP A 198 23.34 -0.05 -14.33
CA ASP A 198 24.63 0.63 -14.36
C ASP A 198 24.56 1.92 -15.20
N ASP A 199 23.86 1.89 -16.32
CA ASP A 199 23.75 3.03 -17.24
C ASP A 199 22.75 4.11 -16.78
N PHE A 200 21.66 3.71 -16.12
CA PHE A 200 20.55 4.62 -15.86
C PHE A 200 19.96 4.51 -14.44
N LEU A 201 19.46 3.34 -14.05
CA LEU A 201 18.70 3.21 -12.80
C LEU A 201 19.55 3.42 -11.55
N GLY A 202 20.84 3.14 -11.59
CA GLY A 202 21.78 3.34 -10.48
C GLY A 202 21.88 4.79 -10.02
N LEU A 203 21.52 5.75 -10.87
CA LEU A 203 21.39 7.17 -10.50
C LEU A 203 20.21 7.45 -9.57
N TYR A 204 19.16 6.64 -9.64
CA TYR A 204 17.89 6.84 -8.93
C TYR A 204 17.66 5.82 -7.83
N ILE A 205 18.20 4.62 -7.94
CA ILE A 205 18.00 3.52 -6.99
C ILE A 205 19.21 3.43 -6.05
N SER A 206 19.03 3.82 -4.81
CA SER A 206 20.06 3.66 -3.78
C SER A 206 20.43 2.17 -3.61
N PRO A 207 21.73 1.82 -3.58
CA PRO A 207 22.16 0.45 -3.25
C PRO A 207 21.62 -0.04 -1.89
N LYS A 208 21.30 0.86 -0.96
CA LYS A 208 20.68 0.54 0.34
C LYS A 208 19.30 -0.11 0.19
N ASN A 209 18.61 0.11 -0.93
CA ASN A 209 17.30 -0.51 -1.18
C ASN A 209 17.36 -2.04 -1.27
N ARG A 210 18.52 -2.61 -1.54
CA ARG A 210 18.73 -4.08 -1.56
C ARG A 210 19.15 -4.66 -0.22
N LEU A 211 19.35 -3.83 0.80
CA LEU A 211 19.71 -4.27 2.15
C LEU A 211 18.45 -4.56 2.96
N MET A 212 18.48 -5.65 3.70
CA MET A 212 17.47 -5.91 4.73
C MET A 212 17.70 -4.99 5.93
N ASN A 213 16.60 -4.54 6.54
CA ASN A 213 16.63 -3.66 7.70
C ASN A 213 15.57 -4.08 8.72
N SER A 214 16.00 -4.74 9.78
CA SER A 214 15.10 -5.22 10.84
C SER A 214 14.44 -4.10 11.65
N LEU A 215 14.94 -2.87 11.59
CA LEU A 215 14.27 -1.72 12.23
C LEU A 215 12.88 -1.43 11.62
N LEU A 216 12.62 -1.87 10.39
CA LEU A 216 11.31 -1.76 9.75
C LEU A 216 10.21 -2.54 10.50
N ILE A 217 10.56 -3.52 11.32
CA ILE A 217 9.62 -4.31 12.12
C ILE A 217 8.84 -3.41 13.10
N GLY A 218 9.50 -2.42 13.70
CA GLY A 218 8.89 -1.53 14.68
C GLY A 218 7.82 -0.61 14.09
N PRO A 219 8.17 0.32 13.18
CA PRO A 219 7.20 1.26 12.61
C PRO A 219 6.28 0.61 11.58
N GLY A 220 6.63 -0.56 11.02
CA GLY A 220 5.84 -1.26 10.00
C GLY A 220 5.67 -0.48 8.69
N LEU A 221 6.53 0.48 8.41
CA LEU A 221 6.46 1.31 7.20
C LEU A 221 6.94 0.53 5.98
N PRO A 222 6.29 0.69 4.80
CA PRO A 222 6.73 0.07 3.56
C PRO A 222 8.18 0.46 3.20
N GLY A 223 8.98 -0.52 2.77
CA GLY A 223 10.38 -0.30 2.42
C GLY A 223 10.60 0.80 1.38
N GLY A 224 9.70 0.92 0.39
CA GLY A 224 9.74 1.98 -0.63
C GLY A 224 9.58 3.40 -0.08
N MET A 225 9.02 3.56 1.13
CA MET A 225 8.91 4.87 1.79
C MET A 225 10.20 5.30 2.49
N MET A 226 11.14 4.38 2.76
CA MET A 226 12.35 4.71 3.52
C MET A 226 13.24 5.70 2.77
N GLY A 227 13.31 5.60 1.44
CA GLY A 227 14.07 6.58 0.63
C GLY A 227 13.52 8.00 0.76
N SER A 228 12.21 8.17 0.60
CA SER A 228 11.55 9.47 0.76
C SER A 228 11.62 9.98 2.21
N LEU A 229 11.50 9.08 3.17
CA LEU A 229 11.61 9.40 4.60
C LEU A 229 12.99 10.00 4.93
N MET A 230 14.07 9.38 4.46
CA MET A 230 15.43 9.86 4.71
C MET A 230 15.67 11.26 4.11
N SER A 231 15.14 11.51 2.90
CA SER A 231 15.20 12.84 2.28
C SER A 231 14.39 13.89 3.06
N ASP A 232 13.19 13.51 3.54
CA ASP A 232 12.37 14.38 4.37
C ASP A 232 13.05 14.69 5.71
N LEU A 233 13.71 13.70 6.31
CA LEU A 233 14.47 13.88 7.56
C LEU A 233 15.62 14.87 7.40
N GLU A 234 16.40 14.79 6.32
CA GLU A 234 17.49 15.71 6.06
C GLU A 234 17.01 17.17 5.98
N LYS A 235 15.97 17.44 5.19
CA LYS A 235 15.38 18.78 5.05
C LYS A 235 14.82 19.33 6.35
N ASN A 236 14.12 18.47 7.11
CA ASN A 236 13.53 18.87 8.37
C ASN A 236 14.58 19.06 9.46
N LEU A 237 15.64 18.25 9.47
CA LEU A 237 16.78 18.38 10.39
C LEU A 237 17.46 19.73 10.25
N GLU A 238 17.71 20.19 9.02
CA GLU A 238 18.25 21.54 8.79
C GLU A 238 17.35 22.62 9.41
N THR A 239 16.05 22.50 9.22
CA THR A 239 15.06 23.46 9.74
C THR A 239 15.05 23.46 11.28
N ILE A 240 15.06 22.27 11.90
CA ILE A 240 15.15 22.13 13.36
C ILE A 240 16.45 22.74 13.88
N ASN A 241 17.58 22.42 13.27
CA ASN A 241 18.89 22.87 13.73
C ASN A 241 19.09 24.38 13.55
N LYS A 242 18.55 24.97 12.48
CA LYS A 242 18.50 26.45 12.35
C LYS A 242 17.70 27.10 13.49
N SER A 243 16.59 26.48 13.91
CA SER A 243 15.81 26.93 15.06
C SER A 243 16.56 26.72 16.39
N ASN A 244 17.22 25.58 16.56
CA ASN A 244 17.99 25.27 17.75
C ASN A 244 19.14 26.25 17.97
N ILE A 245 19.87 26.60 16.91
CA ILE A 245 20.94 27.63 16.97
C ILE A 245 20.37 28.97 17.47
N LYS A 246 19.24 29.42 16.89
CA LYS A 246 18.60 30.68 17.31
C LYS A 246 18.15 30.68 18.77
N ASN A 247 17.82 29.53 19.31
CA ASN A 247 17.30 29.37 20.69
C ASN A 247 18.34 28.83 21.67
N ASN A 248 19.63 28.78 21.30
CA ASN A 248 20.73 28.25 22.11
C ASN A 248 20.47 26.79 22.59
N LYS A 249 19.82 25.98 21.77
CA LYS A 249 19.57 24.56 22.02
C LYS A 249 20.67 23.71 21.34
N PRO A 250 20.95 22.50 21.85
CA PRO A 250 21.90 21.58 21.20
C PRO A 250 21.39 21.18 19.82
N LEU A 251 22.34 20.94 18.90
CA LEU A 251 22.02 20.40 17.59
C LEU A 251 21.50 18.97 17.71
N MET A 252 20.51 18.65 16.89
CA MET A 252 19.95 17.30 16.76
C MET A 252 20.67 16.54 15.65
N SER A 253 21.00 15.26 15.87
CA SER A 253 21.50 14.37 14.83
C SER A 253 20.35 13.75 14.01
N GLN A 254 20.68 13.20 12.86
CA GLN A 254 19.71 12.49 12.02
C GLN A 254 19.13 11.27 12.74
N ASP A 255 19.95 10.50 13.45
CA ASP A 255 19.50 9.34 14.22
C ASP A 255 18.56 9.75 15.37
N GLN A 256 18.86 10.85 16.05
CA GLN A 256 17.96 11.38 17.09
C GLN A 256 16.59 11.79 16.53
N LEU A 257 16.56 12.41 15.35
CA LEU A 257 15.31 12.76 14.68
C LEU A 257 14.55 11.50 14.22
N LEU A 258 15.27 10.51 13.71
CA LEU A 258 14.68 9.22 13.29
C LEU A 258 14.05 8.48 14.48
N ILE A 259 14.73 8.42 15.62
CA ILE A 259 14.20 7.82 16.86
C ILE A 259 12.92 8.55 17.29
N LYS A 260 12.96 9.88 17.39
CA LYS A 260 11.77 10.68 17.74
C LYS A 260 10.60 10.45 16.78
N LEU A 261 10.87 10.30 15.48
CA LEU A 261 9.83 10.03 14.49
C LEU A 261 9.23 8.65 14.69
N PHE A 262 10.05 7.62 14.93
CA PHE A 262 9.54 6.27 15.14
C PHE A 262 8.71 6.16 16.42
N ASP A 263 9.15 6.81 17.50
CA ASP A 263 8.39 6.92 18.75
C ASP A 263 7.05 7.63 18.51
N GLU A 264 7.06 8.70 17.72
CA GLU A 264 5.85 9.45 17.42
C GLU A 264 4.93 8.68 16.46
N VAL A 265 5.43 7.91 15.49
CA VAL A 265 4.62 6.98 14.68
C VAL A 265 3.94 5.95 15.56
N ALA A 266 4.68 5.34 16.50
CA ALA A 266 4.14 4.39 17.47
C ALA A 266 3.05 5.02 18.37
N TYR A 267 3.17 6.32 18.67
CA TYR A 267 2.18 7.07 19.44
C TYR A 267 0.94 7.43 18.61
N VAL A 268 1.12 7.91 17.39
CA VAL A 268 0.06 8.41 16.49
C VAL A 268 -0.79 7.26 15.95
N TRP A 269 -0.17 6.22 15.45
CA TRP A 269 -0.82 5.15 14.69
C TRP A 269 -2.04 4.51 15.41
N PRO A 270 -1.92 4.06 16.68
CA PRO A 270 -3.08 3.53 17.39
C PRO A 270 -4.17 4.58 17.63
N ARG A 271 -3.81 5.85 17.78
CA ARG A 271 -4.75 6.94 18.07
C ARG A 271 -5.60 7.37 16.89
N VAL A 272 -5.11 7.10 15.69
CA VAL A 272 -5.85 7.36 14.44
C VAL A 272 -6.52 6.09 13.89
N GLY A 273 -6.74 5.07 14.74
CA GLY A 273 -7.55 3.89 14.40
C GLY A 273 -6.81 2.79 13.63
N TYR A 274 -5.48 2.68 13.76
CA TYR A 274 -4.67 1.64 13.16
C TYR A 274 -4.83 1.48 11.64
N PRO A 275 -4.84 2.55 10.82
CA PRO A 275 -4.90 2.37 9.37
C PRO A 275 -3.74 1.47 8.91
N PRO A 276 -3.97 0.49 8.02
CA PRO A 276 -2.88 -0.30 7.47
C PRO A 276 -1.80 0.60 6.90
N LEU A 277 -0.52 0.27 7.17
CA LEU A 277 0.60 1.10 6.72
C LEU A 277 0.93 0.81 5.26
N VAL A 278 -0.03 1.11 4.40
CA VAL A 278 0.02 1.06 2.94
C VAL A 278 -0.31 2.43 2.36
N THR A 279 0.22 2.72 1.19
CA THR A 279 -0.05 3.97 0.46
C THR A 279 -1.55 4.14 0.14
N PRO A 280 -2.17 5.33 0.41
CA PRO A 280 -1.55 6.58 0.89
C PRO A 280 -1.44 6.68 2.42
N PHE A 281 -2.11 5.83 3.20
CA PHE A 281 -2.29 6.00 4.65
C PHE A 281 -1.00 5.87 5.46
N SER A 282 -0.04 5.08 4.99
CA SER A 282 1.31 5.05 5.57
C SER A 282 1.99 6.43 5.50
N GLN A 283 1.78 7.17 4.41
CA GLN A 283 2.29 8.54 4.28
C GLN A 283 1.55 9.49 5.22
N TYR A 284 0.24 9.33 5.38
CA TYR A 284 -0.55 10.16 6.30
C TYR A 284 -0.11 10.00 7.74
N VAL A 285 0.07 8.75 8.22
CA VAL A 285 0.58 8.48 9.56
C VAL A 285 1.99 9.03 9.75
N LYS A 286 2.91 8.77 8.79
CA LYS A 286 4.27 9.31 8.81
C LYS A 286 4.27 10.85 8.84
N ASN A 287 3.51 11.48 7.96
CA ASN A 287 3.47 12.94 7.85
C ASN A 287 2.89 13.57 9.12
N LEU A 288 1.83 12.99 9.68
CA LEU A 288 1.24 13.46 10.94
C LEU A 288 2.22 13.34 12.11
N ALA A 289 2.94 12.21 12.21
CA ALA A 289 3.98 12.03 13.20
C ALA A 289 5.12 13.05 13.03
N LEU A 290 5.59 13.25 11.80
CA LEU A 290 6.65 14.23 11.52
C LEU A 290 6.19 15.66 11.86
N MET A 291 4.95 16.03 11.51
CA MET A 291 4.36 17.31 11.86
C MET A 291 4.29 17.50 13.38
N ASN A 292 3.87 16.49 14.12
CA ASN A 292 3.87 16.52 15.59
C ASN A 292 5.27 16.76 16.15
N VAL A 293 6.28 16.01 15.69
CA VAL A 293 7.68 16.20 16.10
C VAL A 293 8.13 17.65 15.83
N MET A 294 7.88 18.13 14.61
CA MET A 294 8.26 19.51 14.22
C MET A 294 7.57 20.59 15.07
N GLN A 295 6.31 20.39 15.45
CA GLN A 295 5.56 21.33 16.27
C GLN A 295 6.02 21.28 17.74
N MET A 296 6.29 20.08 18.28
CA MET A 296 6.82 19.90 19.64
C MET A 296 8.22 20.52 19.81
N GLU A 297 9.09 20.41 18.81
CA GLU A 297 10.40 21.09 18.82
C GLU A 297 10.27 22.61 18.86
N LYS A 298 9.16 23.17 18.36
CA LYS A 298 8.80 24.59 18.46
C LYS A 298 8.05 24.95 19.74
N GLY A 299 7.88 24.01 20.68
CA GLY A 299 7.14 24.22 21.94
C GLY A 299 5.63 24.22 21.81
N LYS A 300 5.07 23.73 20.68
CA LYS A 300 3.62 23.58 20.48
C LYS A 300 3.15 22.18 20.91
N ALA A 301 1.86 22.05 21.16
CA ALA A 301 1.25 20.77 21.50
C ALA A 301 1.19 19.81 20.28
N ARG A 302 1.12 18.50 20.55
CA ARG A 302 0.71 17.51 19.55
C ARG A 302 -0.64 17.90 18.93
N TRP A 303 -0.89 17.44 17.73
CA TRP A 303 -2.13 17.67 17.00
C TRP A 303 -2.44 19.14 16.70
N SER A 304 -1.47 20.06 16.94
CA SER A 304 -1.66 21.49 16.64
C SER A 304 -1.85 21.75 15.14
N MET A 305 -1.47 20.77 14.30
CA MET A 305 -1.62 20.83 12.85
C MET A 305 -1.90 19.42 12.31
N ILE A 306 -3.04 19.26 11.66
CA ILE A 306 -3.44 18.05 10.94
C ILE A 306 -3.90 18.48 9.56
N ALA A 307 -3.30 17.93 8.49
CA ALA A 307 -3.65 18.27 7.12
C ALA A 307 -5.05 17.74 6.76
N ASP A 308 -5.70 18.34 5.77
CA ASP A 308 -7.09 18.01 5.43
C ASP A 308 -7.25 16.59 4.86
N ASP A 309 -6.29 16.09 4.11
CA ASP A 309 -6.27 14.71 3.62
C ASP A 309 -6.17 13.68 4.78
N ILE A 310 -5.43 14.02 5.83
CA ILE A 310 -5.35 13.22 7.06
C ILE A 310 -6.68 13.29 7.82
N TRP A 311 -7.30 14.48 7.88
CA TRP A 311 -8.64 14.62 8.43
C TRP A 311 -9.68 13.81 7.66
N ASP A 312 -9.63 13.77 6.35
CA ASP A 312 -10.55 12.99 5.53
C ASP A 312 -10.45 11.48 5.82
N MET A 313 -9.23 10.97 6.08
CA MET A 313 -9.03 9.62 6.59
C MET A 313 -9.66 9.44 7.99
N ILE A 314 -9.34 10.33 8.94
CA ILE A 314 -9.82 10.25 10.34
C ILE A 314 -11.34 10.33 10.40
N LEU A 315 -11.95 11.18 9.59
CA LEU A 315 -13.40 11.42 9.57
C LEU A 315 -14.19 10.35 8.81
N GLY A 316 -13.54 9.36 8.20
CA GLY A 316 -14.20 8.24 7.52
C GLY A 316 -14.55 8.48 6.06
N LYS A 317 -14.18 9.63 5.46
CA LYS A 317 -14.48 9.93 4.05
C LYS A 317 -13.70 9.04 3.08
N ALA A 318 -12.52 8.54 3.48
CA ALA A 318 -11.72 7.61 2.69
C ALA A 318 -12.08 6.14 2.93
N GLY A 319 -12.91 5.86 3.92
CA GLY A 319 -13.29 4.51 4.35
C GLY A 319 -13.31 4.37 5.86
N ARG A 320 -13.78 3.22 6.32
CA ARG A 320 -13.82 2.88 7.74
C ARG A 320 -12.42 2.52 8.24
N LEU A 321 -12.01 3.12 9.35
CA LEU A 321 -10.79 2.75 10.04
C LEU A 321 -10.91 1.36 10.69
N PRO A 322 -9.85 0.55 10.71
CA PRO A 322 -9.88 -0.78 11.31
C PRO A 322 -10.13 -0.80 12.82
N GLY A 323 -9.58 0.21 13.52
CA GLY A 323 -9.71 0.33 14.97
C GLY A 323 -10.37 1.65 15.41
N PRO A 324 -10.64 1.81 16.71
CA PRO A 324 -11.24 3.00 17.25
C PRO A 324 -10.29 4.19 17.25
N LEU A 325 -10.82 5.38 17.07
CA LEU A 325 -10.09 6.64 17.29
C LEU A 325 -9.88 6.89 18.79
N ALA A 326 -8.75 7.49 19.15
CA ALA A 326 -8.53 7.95 20.50
C ALA A 326 -9.49 9.11 20.86
N PRO A 327 -9.95 9.21 22.14
CA PRO A 327 -10.86 10.27 22.58
C PRO A 327 -10.35 11.67 22.25
N GLU A 328 -9.06 11.92 22.41
CA GLU A 328 -8.43 13.21 22.11
C GLU A 328 -8.56 13.65 20.64
N ILE A 329 -8.57 12.69 19.70
CA ILE A 329 -8.78 12.98 18.27
C ILE A 329 -10.24 13.30 18.01
N ILE A 330 -11.16 12.58 18.65
CA ILE A 330 -12.61 12.84 18.55
C ILE A 330 -12.96 14.23 19.13
N GLU A 331 -12.39 14.56 20.28
CA GLU A 331 -12.61 15.88 20.91
C GLU A 331 -12.04 17.00 20.04
N LYS A 332 -10.86 16.80 19.46
CA LYS A 332 -10.28 17.78 18.55
C LYS A 332 -11.12 17.97 17.29
N ALA A 333 -11.61 16.89 16.69
CA ALA A 333 -12.52 16.98 15.54
C ALA A 333 -13.78 17.82 15.89
N LYS A 334 -14.39 17.56 17.05
CA LYS A 334 -15.55 18.32 17.55
C LYS A 334 -15.20 19.80 17.79
N ALA A 335 -14.06 20.09 18.41
CA ALA A 335 -13.61 21.46 18.67
C ALA A 335 -13.35 22.25 17.38
N GLU A 336 -12.94 21.59 16.31
CA GLU A 336 -12.76 22.18 14.98
C GLU A 336 -14.06 22.18 14.12
N GLY A 337 -15.19 21.73 14.68
CA GLY A 337 -16.47 21.69 13.96
C GLY A 337 -16.50 20.65 12.83
N ARG A 338 -15.59 19.67 12.84
CA ARG A 338 -15.52 18.62 11.81
C ARG A 338 -16.58 17.56 12.06
N LYS A 339 -17.16 17.02 10.98
CA LYS A 339 -18.21 16.00 11.03
C LYS A 339 -17.68 14.67 10.54
N PHE A 340 -17.95 13.61 11.30
CA PHE A 340 -17.69 12.25 10.89
C PHE A 340 -18.65 11.84 9.77
N PHE A 341 -18.13 11.04 8.83
CA PHE A 341 -18.86 10.51 7.70
C PHE A 341 -19.08 9.02 7.88
N GLU A 342 -20.35 8.58 7.84
CA GLU A 342 -20.73 7.17 8.03
C GLU A 342 -21.25 6.51 6.75
N GLY A 343 -21.43 7.28 5.67
CA GLY A 343 -21.92 6.82 4.37
C GLY A 343 -20.94 5.95 3.60
N ASN A 344 -21.28 5.66 2.35
CA ASN A 344 -20.34 5.02 1.42
C ASN A 344 -19.31 6.06 0.98
N PRO A 345 -18.00 5.81 1.12
CA PRO A 345 -16.95 6.76 0.70
C PRO A 345 -17.09 7.24 -0.75
N GLN A 346 -17.57 6.38 -1.67
CA GLN A 346 -17.77 6.73 -3.06
C GLN A 346 -18.79 7.86 -3.26
N ASP A 347 -19.78 8.01 -2.36
CA ASP A 347 -20.81 9.05 -2.47
C ASP A 347 -20.25 10.48 -2.40
N ASN A 348 -19.03 10.63 -1.88
CA ASN A 348 -18.33 11.92 -1.86
C ASN A 348 -17.70 12.30 -3.22
N TYR A 349 -17.68 11.38 -4.19
CA TYR A 349 -16.97 11.54 -5.47
C TYR A 349 -17.91 11.16 -6.62
N PRO A 350 -18.87 12.07 -6.97
CA PRO A 350 -19.87 11.83 -8.01
C PRO A 350 -19.23 11.64 -9.38
N ASP A 351 -19.99 11.02 -10.28
CA ASP A 351 -19.62 10.79 -11.67
C ASP A 351 -19.14 12.05 -12.38
N ALA A 352 -18.12 11.93 -13.19
CA ALA A 352 -17.45 13.07 -13.81
C ALA A 352 -17.10 12.88 -15.30
N LEU A 353 -17.30 11.72 -15.91
CA LEU A 353 -16.93 11.49 -17.32
C LEU A 353 -17.64 12.43 -18.28
N ASP A 354 -18.92 12.74 -18.05
CA ASP A 354 -19.66 13.70 -18.89
C ASP A 354 -19.02 15.09 -18.86
N LYS A 355 -18.51 15.52 -17.73
CA LYS A 355 -17.75 16.78 -17.60
C LYS A 355 -16.49 16.74 -18.47
N TYR A 356 -15.76 15.61 -18.45
CA TYR A 356 -14.52 15.48 -19.21
C TYR A 356 -14.80 15.37 -20.72
N ARG A 357 -15.86 14.66 -21.14
CA ARG A 357 -16.30 14.65 -22.55
C ARG A 357 -16.63 16.04 -23.06
N LYS A 358 -17.36 16.85 -22.28
CA LYS A 358 -17.62 18.24 -22.62
C LYS A 358 -16.35 19.05 -22.77
N LEU A 359 -15.41 18.90 -21.82
CA LEU A 359 -14.12 19.60 -21.87
C LEU A 359 -13.31 19.20 -23.12
N MET A 360 -13.29 17.94 -23.51
CA MET A 360 -12.65 17.45 -24.73
C MET A 360 -13.26 18.12 -25.98
N ASN A 361 -14.58 18.14 -26.06
CA ASN A 361 -15.28 18.79 -27.17
C ASN A 361 -15.02 20.30 -27.25
N GLU A 362 -15.05 20.98 -26.09
CA GLU A 362 -14.76 22.44 -26.04
C GLU A 362 -13.33 22.76 -26.44
N LYS A 363 -12.38 21.88 -26.14
CA LYS A 363 -10.98 22.04 -26.48
C LYS A 363 -10.64 21.55 -27.90
N GLN A 364 -11.61 20.99 -28.61
CA GLN A 364 -11.40 20.38 -29.94
C GLN A 364 -10.29 19.31 -29.95
N TRP A 365 -10.17 18.57 -28.89
CA TRP A 365 -9.32 17.38 -28.84
C TRP A 365 -10.01 16.29 -29.66
N GLU A 366 -9.31 15.71 -30.62
CA GLU A 366 -9.86 14.92 -31.73
C GLU A 366 -10.62 13.66 -31.33
N THR A 367 -10.81 13.38 -30.10
CA THR A 367 -10.98 12.03 -29.61
C THR A 367 -12.16 11.80 -28.68
N GLY A 368 -13.12 12.69 -28.67
CA GLY A 368 -14.28 12.65 -27.77
C GLY A 368 -15.07 11.33 -27.69
N GLU A 369 -14.72 10.32 -28.48
CA GLU A 369 -15.30 8.97 -28.45
C GLU A 369 -14.33 7.88 -27.99
N ASP A 370 -13.02 8.14 -27.89
CA ASP A 370 -12.04 7.15 -27.46
C ASP A 370 -12.00 7.04 -25.92
N ASP A 371 -12.31 5.85 -25.42
CA ASP A 371 -12.33 5.56 -23.99
C ASP A 371 -10.94 5.71 -23.34
N GLU A 372 -9.84 5.40 -24.05
CA GLU A 372 -8.47 5.51 -23.54
C GLU A 372 -8.10 6.97 -23.30
N GLU A 373 -8.36 7.84 -24.26
CA GLU A 373 -8.06 9.26 -24.14
C GLU A 373 -8.98 9.96 -23.13
N LEU A 374 -10.25 9.58 -23.06
CA LEU A 374 -11.16 10.04 -22.02
C LEU A 374 -10.67 9.64 -20.63
N PHE A 375 -10.14 8.42 -20.49
CA PHE A 375 -9.57 7.95 -19.24
C PHE A 375 -8.31 8.74 -18.87
N GLU A 376 -7.37 8.93 -19.79
CA GLU A 376 -6.16 9.72 -19.57
C GLU A 376 -6.48 11.16 -19.17
N LEU A 377 -7.40 11.81 -19.87
CA LEU A 377 -7.86 13.15 -19.55
C LEU A 377 -8.49 13.22 -18.16
N SER A 378 -9.33 12.26 -17.81
CA SER A 378 -9.96 12.21 -16.49
C SER A 378 -8.93 12.07 -15.36
N LEU A 379 -7.83 11.32 -15.57
CA LEU A 379 -6.75 11.18 -14.60
C LEU A 379 -5.96 12.49 -14.39
N ILE A 380 -5.80 13.28 -15.42
CA ILE A 380 -5.06 14.55 -15.34
C ILE A 380 -5.86 15.62 -14.58
N HIS A 381 -7.17 15.62 -14.73
CA HIS A 381 -8.05 16.71 -14.28
C HIS A 381 -8.94 16.40 -13.05
N ILE A 382 -8.81 15.21 -12.46
CA ILE A 382 -9.51 14.87 -11.21
C ILE A 382 -8.86 15.53 -10.00
#